data_f82c5b33dec960295445453f9831469a
#
_entry.id   f82c5b33dec960295445453f9831469a
#
_cell.length_a   1.000
_cell.length_b   1.000
_cell.length_c   1.000
_cell.angle_alpha   90.00
_cell.angle_beta   90.00
_cell.angle_gamma   90.00
#
_symmetry.space_group_name_H-M   'P 1'
#
loop_
_entity.id
_entity.type
_entity.pdbx_description
1 polymer ?
#
loop_
_entity_poly.entity_id
_entity_poly.type
_entity_poly.pdbx_seq_one_letter_code
_entity_poly.pdbx_strand_id
1 'polypeptide(L)' 'MDTEQLRANFEEQLATTDKQIAELESNLAKAKEYKLKLQGGMETLELLNPKEESEETPETTEE' A
#
# COMPACT_ATOMS: atom_id res chain seq x y z
N MET A 1 19.46 37.76 6.27
CA MET A 1 18.36 36.90 6.15
C MET A 1 17.65 36.77 7.46
N ASP A 2 16.36 36.76 7.44
CA ASP A 2 15.57 36.72 8.62
C ASP A 2 15.37 35.32 9.11
N THR A 3 15.84 35.05 10.32
CA THR A 3 15.74 33.71 10.90
C THR A 3 14.31 33.30 11.12
N GLU A 4 13.47 34.27 11.49
CA GLU A 4 12.08 33.94 11.74
C GLU A 4 11.36 33.55 10.45
N GLN A 5 11.74 34.20 9.36
CA GLN A 5 11.13 33.86 8.10
C GLN A 5 11.57 32.49 7.67
N LEU A 6 12.82 32.13 7.89
CA LEU A 6 13.31 30.82 7.56
C LEU A 6 12.58 29.77 8.39
N ARG A 7 12.37 30.06 9.67
CA ARG A 7 11.68 29.13 10.54
C ARG A 7 10.27 28.93 10.04
N ALA A 8 9.59 30.00 9.65
CA ALA A 8 8.21 29.88 9.16
C ALA A 8 8.17 29.03 7.91
N ASN A 9 9.17 29.19 7.03
CA ASN A 9 9.20 28.40 5.81
C ASN A 9 9.39 26.93 6.11
N PHE A 10 10.30 26.63 7.06
CA PHE A 10 10.53 25.23 7.42
C PHE A 10 9.29 24.63 8.08
N GLU A 11 8.62 25.42 8.92
CA GLU A 11 7.43 24.92 9.59
C GLU A 11 6.34 24.60 8.57
N GLU A 12 6.23 25.46 7.56
CA GLU A 12 5.24 25.24 6.54
C GLU A 12 5.57 23.98 5.75
N GLN A 13 6.84 23.79 5.43
CA GLN A 13 7.26 22.62 4.68
C GLN A 13 7.06 21.36 5.50
N LEU A 14 7.32 21.44 6.81
CA LEU A 14 7.10 20.29 7.67
C LEU A 14 5.62 19.91 7.69
N ALA A 15 4.75 20.92 7.81
CA ALA A 15 3.32 20.64 7.84
C ALA A 15 2.86 20.00 6.54
N THR A 16 3.36 20.51 5.42
CA THR A 16 3.00 19.97 4.12
C THR A 16 3.49 18.54 3.97
N THR A 17 4.73 18.30 4.42
CA THR A 17 5.30 16.98 4.30
C THR A 17 4.58 15.99 5.20
N ASP A 18 4.22 16.41 6.41
CA ASP A 18 3.49 15.54 7.31
C ASP A 18 2.15 15.15 6.70
N LYS A 19 1.51 16.10 6.03
CA LYS A 19 0.23 15.83 5.41
C LYS A 19 0.41 14.83 4.28
N GLN A 20 1.49 14.97 3.51
CA GLN A 20 1.75 14.04 2.43
C GLN A 20 2.02 12.64 2.96
N ILE A 21 2.74 12.55 4.07
CA ILE A 21 3.02 11.26 4.68
C ILE A 21 1.73 10.61 5.13
N ALA A 22 0.85 11.40 5.75
CA ALA A 22 -0.43 10.86 6.22
C ALA A 22 -1.25 10.32 5.04
N GLU A 23 -1.23 11.03 3.91
CA GLU A 23 -1.98 10.59 2.75
C GLU A 23 -1.37 9.31 2.18
N LEU A 24 -0.05 9.23 2.15
CA LEU A 24 0.60 8.04 1.65
C LEU A 24 0.32 6.85 2.55
N GLU A 25 0.31 7.07 3.86
CA GLU A 25 0.02 6.00 4.79
C GLU A 25 -1.41 5.52 4.64
N SER A 26 -2.33 6.46 4.41
CA SER A 26 -3.71 6.11 4.23
C SER A 26 -3.87 5.29 2.94
N ASN A 27 -3.21 5.71 1.87
CA ASN A 27 -3.29 5.00 0.61
C ASN A 27 -2.66 3.63 0.73
N LEU A 28 -1.56 3.53 1.49
CA LEU A 28 -0.92 2.25 1.68
C LEU A 28 -1.85 1.30 2.43
N ALA A 29 -2.54 1.80 3.45
CA ALA A 29 -3.47 0.96 4.20
C ALA A 29 -4.58 0.44 3.31
N LYS A 30 -5.10 1.32 2.44
CA LYS A 30 -6.16 0.91 1.54
C LYS A 30 -5.66 -0.12 0.53
N ALA A 31 -4.44 0.07 0.05
CA ALA A 31 -3.87 -0.87 -0.90
C ALA A 31 -3.68 -2.24 -0.25
N LYS A 32 -3.28 -2.25 1.02
CA LYS A 32 -3.08 -3.50 1.72
C LYS A 32 -4.40 -4.23 1.92
N GLU A 33 -5.47 -3.48 2.21
CA GLU A 33 -6.77 -4.08 2.37
C GLU A 33 -7.24 -4.67 1.05
N TYR A 34 -7.02 -3.96 -0.03
CA TYR A 34 -7.43 -4.44 -1.34
C TYR A 34 -6.64 -5.69 -1.68
N LYS A 35 -5.36 -5.70 -1.33
CA LYS A 35 -4.53 -6.87 -1.60
C LYS A 35 -5.08 -8.08 -0.87
N LEU A 36 -5.51 -7.91 0.38
CA LEU A 36 -6.07 -9.01 1.13
C LEU A 36 -7.34 -9.53 0.48
N LYS A 37 -8.16 -8.63 -0.07
CA LYS A 37 -9.38 -9.07 -0.73
C LYS A 37 -9.05 -9.86 -1.97
N LEU A 38 -8.04 -9.43 -2.71
CA LEU A 38 -7.65 -10.15 -3.92
C LEU A 38 -7.09 -11.51 -3.56
N GLN A 39 -6.30 -11.58 -2.50
CA GLN A 39 -5.75 -12.85 -2.07
C GLN A 39 -6.86 -13.79 -1.62
N GLY A 40 -7.88 -13.23 -0.94
CA GLY A 40 -9.01 -14.04 -0.54
C GLY A 40 -9.75 -14.61 -1.75
N GLY A 41 -9.88 -13.78 -2.80
CA GLY A 41 -10.50 -14.24 -4.03
C GLY A 41 -9.73 -15.37 -4.66
N MET A 42 -8.40 -15.24 -4.68
CA MET A 42 -7.56 -16.28 -5.25
C MET A 42 -7.68 -17.56 -4.44
N GLU A 43 -7.71 -17.44 -3.13
CA GLU A 43 -7.84 -18.62 -2.29
C GLU A 43 -9.16 -19.31 -2.53
N THR A 44 -10.21 -18.53 -2.75
CA THR A 44 -11.51 -19.11 -3.02
C THR A 44 -11.47 -19.90 -4.33
N LEU A 45 -10.81 -19.35 -5.33
CA LEU A 45 -10.70 -20.04 -6.60
C LEU A 45 -9.92 -21.33 -6.44
N GLU A 46 -8.88 -21.30 -5.61
CA GLU A 46 -8.10 -22.50 -5.38
C GLU A 46 -8.93 -23.57 -4.71
N LEU A 47 -9.82 -23.19 -3.82
CA LEU A 47 -10.66 -24.15 -3.17
C LEU A 47 -11.67 -24.75 -4.16
N LEU A 48 -12.12 -23.93 -5.11
CA LEU A 48 -13.08 -24.42 -6.08
C LEU A 48 -12.42 -25.26 -7.16
N ASN A 49 -11.19 -24.93 -7.53
CA ASN A 49 -10.49 -25.64 -8.57
C ASN A 49 -9.06 -25.96 -8.18
N PRO A 50 -8.90 -26.77 -7.15
CA PRO A 50 -7.56 -27.06 -6.66
C PRO A 50 -6.68 -27.74 -7.70
N LYS A 51 -7.31 -28.55 -8.52
CA LYS A 51 -6.55 -29.25 -9.50
C LYS A 51 -5.93 -28.30 -10.49
N GLU A 52 -6.68 -27.40 -10.98
CA GLU A 52 -6.19 -26.45 -11.93
C GLU A 52 -5.13 -25.60 -11.30
N GLU A 53 -5.34 -25.24 -10.08
CA GLU A 53 -4.43 -24.47 -9.35
C GLU A 53 -3.11 -25.16 -9.23
N SER A 54 -3.11 -26.39 -8.88
CA SER A 54 -1.92 -27.14 -8.70
C SER A 54 -1.11 -27.11 -9.92
N GLU A 55 -1.70 -27.15 -11.02
CA GLU A 55 -0.95 -27.19 -12.22
C GLU A 55 -0.25 -25.91 -12.51
N GLU A 56 -0.83 -24.81 -12.21
CA GLU A 56 -0.20 -23.60 -12.49
C GLU A 56 0.70 -23.09 -11.53
N THR A 57 0.39 -23.31 -10.39
CA THR A 57 1.10 -22.82 -9.37
C THR A 57 2.39 -22.60 -9.46
N PRO A 58 3.02 -23.32 -9.64
CA PRO A 58 4.31 -23.16 -9.48
C PRO A 58 4.70 -21.78 -9.58
N GLU A 59 4.46 -21.17 -10.41
CA GLU A 59 4.93 -20.00 -10.50
C GLU A 59 4.35 -18.99 -9.84
N THR A 60 3.55 -18.79 -10.02
CA THR A 60 2.96 -17.79 -9.48
C THR A 60 3.25 -17.44 -8.30
N THR A 61 3.33 -17.59 -7.83
CA THR A 61 3.41 -17.23 -6.62
C THR A 61 4.42 -16.78 -6.20
N GLU A 62 4.80 -16.63 -6.44
CA GLU A 62 5.43 -16.31 -5.85
C GLU A 62 5.86 -15.43 -5.74
N GLU A 63 5.79 -14.98 -6.02
CA GLU A 63 6.02 -14.31 -5.81
C GLU A 63 6.30 -13.97 -5.63
#